data_81bd07facf9e8449b139363f5bf59591
#
_entry.id   81bd07facf9e8449b139363f5bf59591
#
_cell.length_a   1.000
_cell.length_b   1.000
_cell.length_c   1.000
_cell.angle_alpha   90.00
_cell.angle_beta   90.00
_cell.angle_gamma   90.00
#
_symmetry.space_group_name_H-M   'P 1'
#
loop_
_entity.id
_entity.type
_entity.pdbx_description
1 polymer ?
#
loop_
_entity_poly.entity_id
_entity_poly.type
_entity_poly.pdbx_seq_one_letter_code
_entity_poly.pdbx_strand_id
1 'polypeptide(L)'
;MQRRKLLKFGAAVIASLNAPSVWAASAQSGRKLESFGLQLSTVTPLMQKDFEGTLARVAEIGYRQVEFSAMGFLGRPASHVESLLRQNQLAAPVGRITPRLPDDFFTLPLKQAMAVYRRQGALEFFLDNVKYSLDVALSMEQKFLNLPAFMPDHFATLNGVKRVVELLNEAGELCAKEGVLFGYHNHDWEFAEVEGVNPFEYMLENTQTGKVGYQLDVYWVAKAGGSALDVMARHAGRFPSLHLKDIDSSGDFADVGYGEIDFPSVVRAALAQGTQHLFVERDNPPDPESSITRSFGYLDKMTF
;
A
#
# COMPACT_ATOMS: atom_id res chain seq x y z
N MET A 1 72.45 -14.18 39.67
CA MET A 1 71.88 -13.40 40.79
C MET A 1 70.43 -13.14 40.43
N GLN A 2 69.51 -13.72 41.18
CA GLN A 2 68.08 -13.76 40.98
C GLN A 2 67.39 -12.50 41.54
N ARG A 3 66.36 -12.05 40.95
CA ARG A 3 65.23 -11.34 41.63
C ARG A 3 63.91 -11.80 41.09
N ARG A 4 63.20 -12.53 41.90
CA ARG A 4 61.74 -12.86 41.79
C ARG A 4 60.93 -11.58 41.89
N LYS A 5 59.91 -11.40 41.01
CA LYS A 5 58.83 -10.47 41.24
C LYS A 5 57.51 -11.26 41.32
N LEU A 6 56.88 -11.14 42.47
CA LEU A 6 55.54 -11.66 42.77
C LEU A 6 54.49 -10.95 41.90
N LEU A 7 53.68 -11.74 41.25
CA LEU A 7 52.41 -11.28 40.67
C LEU A 7 51.30 -11.40 41.71
N LYS A 8 50.72 -10.26 42.06
CA LYS A 8 49.50 -10.19 42.87
C LYS A 8 48.30 -10.41 41.94
N PHE A 9 47.51 -11.45 42.22
CA PHE A 9 46.18 -11.64 41.63
C PHE A 9 45.20 -10.66 42.28
N GLY A 10 44.66 -9.72 41.49
CA GLY A 10 43.54 -8.92 41.85
C GLY A 10 42.26 -9.60 41.32
N ALA A 11 41.40 -10.05 42.20
CA ALA A 11 40.05 -10.54 41.84
C ALA A 11 39.17 -9.38 41.39
N ALA A 12 38.81 -9.35 40.12
CA ALA A 12 37.80 -8.45 39.61
C ALA A 12 36.41 -9.05 39.90
N VAL A 13 35.68 -8.43 40.79
CA VAL A 13 34.23 -8.70 41.02
C VAL A 13 33.49 -8.15 39.81
N ILE A 14 32.96 -9.02 38.97
CA ILE A 14 32.02 -8.64 37.90
C ILE A 14 30.65 -8.46 38.57
N ALA A 15 30.29 -7.22 38.87
CA ALA A 15 28.93 -6.86 39.20
C ALA A 15 28.06 -6.91 37.94
N SER A 16 27.22 -7.94 37.80
CA SER A 16 26.19 -8.02 36.80
C SER A 16 25.12 -6.98 37.09
N LEU A 17 25.20 -5.85 36.39
CA LEU A 17 24.10 -4.90 36.32
C LEU A 17 22.99 -5.48 35.44
N ASN A 18 22.00 -6.10 36.05
CA ASN A 18 20.70 -6.31 35.47
C ASN A 18 20.06 -4.93 35.28
N ALA A 19 20.24 -4.31 34.13
CA ALA A 19 19.44 -3.20 33.69
C ALA A 19 18.07 -3.75 33.25
N PRO A 20 16.95 -3.38 33.87
CA PRO A 20 15.66 -3.68 33.30
C PRO A 20 15.56 -2.93 31.97
N SER A 21 15.33 -3.65 30.89
CA SER A 21 14.97 -3.08 29.60
C SER A 21 13.61 -2.39 29.74
N VAL A 22 13.65 -1.12 30.12
CA VAL A 22 12.48 -0.24 30.07
C VAL A 22 12.35 0.24 28.64
N TRP A 23 11.79 -0.59 27.79
CA TRP A 23 11.05 -0.10 26.64
C TRP A 23 9.73 0.46 27.17
N ALA A 24 9.78 1.57 27.87
CA ALA A 24 8.64 2.42 28.02
C ALA A 24 8.41 3.06 26.64
N ALA A 25 7.55 2.46 25.84
CA ALA A 25 6.86 3.19 24.80
C ALA A 25 6.15 4.35 25.51
N SER A 26 6.76 5.54 25.49
CA SER A 26 6.06 6.75 25.88
C SER A 26 4.87 6.85 24.92
N ALA A 27 3.69 6.57 25.43
CA ALA A 27 2.44 6.86 24.75
C ALA A 27 2.43 8.38 24.52
N GLN A 28 2.92 8.83 23.38
CA GLN A 28 2.68 10.19 22.90
C GLN A 28 1.23 10.24 22.43
N SER A 29 0.31 10.25 23.39
CA SER A 29 -1.09 10.57 23.12
C SER A 29 -1.14 12.03 22.66
N GLY A 30 -1.62 12.26 21.43
CA GLY A 30 -1.81 13.60 20.88
C GLY A 30 -1.01 13.94 19.64
N ARG A 31 -0.28 12.99 19.04
CA ARG A 31 0.34 13.19 17.72
C ARG A 31 -0.75 13.21 16.63
N LYS A 32 -0.67 14.16 15.71
CA LYS A 32 -1.52 14.24 14.53
C LYS A 32 -0.83 13.57 13.35
N LEU A 33 -1.65 13.11 12.38
CA LEU A 33 -1.16 12.61 11.12
C LEU A 33 -0.71 13.81 10.26
N GLU A 34 0.58 13.82 9.89
CA GLU A 34 1.16 14.94 9.17
C GLU A 34 0.79 14.96 7.68
N SER A 35 0.63 13.77 7.08
CA SER A 35 0.32 13.65 5.65
C SER A 35 -0.39 12.33 5.38
N PHE A 36 -1.40 12.39 4.54
CA PHE A 36 -2.09 11.23 3.96
C PHE A 36 -2.63 11.61 2.60
N GLY A 37 -2.90 10.60 1.78
CA GLY A 37 -3.35 10.75 0.41
C GLY A 37 -4.75 10.21 0.18
N LEU A 38 -5.17 10.31 -1.08
CA LEU A 38 -6.41 9.74 -1.58
C LEU A 38 -6.11 8.76 -2.72
N GLN A 39 -6.65 7.55 -2.64
CA GLN A 39 -6.75 6.64 -3.77
C GLN A 39 -7.88 7.12 -4.69
N LEU A 40 -7.52 7.48 -5.92
CA LEU A 40 -8.43 8.13 -6.87
C LEU A 40 -9.50 7.20 -7.46
N SER A 41 -9.44 5.88 -7.19
CA SER A 41 -10.55 4.96 -7.48
C SER A 41 -11.85 5.41 -6.81
N THR A 42 -11.75 5.98 -5.60
CA THR A 42 -12.89 6.51 -4.84
C THR A 42 -13.68 7.59 -5.60
N VAL A 43 -12.98 8.37 -6.41
CA VAL A 43 -13.57 9.48 -7.19
C VAL A 43 -13.57 9.21 -8.70
N THR A 44 -13.45 7.95 -9.13
CA THR A 44 -13.45 7.58 -10.55
C THR A 44 -14.59 8.22 -11.38
N PRO A 45 -15.87 8.25 -10.91
CA PRO A 45 -16.93 8.89 -11.68
C PRO A 45 -16.72 10.39 -11.90
N LEU A 46 -16.10 11.08 -10.93
CA LEU A 46 -15.76 12.49 -11.05
C LEU A 46 -14.57 12.68 -12.00
N MET A 47 -13.53 11.85 -11.87
CA MET A 47 -12.35 11.85 -12.75
C MET A 47 -12.72 11.60 -14.22
N GLN A 48 -13.67 10.72 -14.50
CA GLN A 48 -14.15 10.45 -15.86
C GLN A 48 -14.89 11.64 -16.44
N LYS A 49 -15.60 12.40 -15.61
CA LYS A 49 -16.37 13.57 -16.03
C LYS A 49 -15.50 14.82 -16.18
N ASP A 50 -14.63 15.06 -15.21
CA ASP A 50 -13.72 16.21 -15.16
C ASP A 50 -12.46 15.86 -14.37
N PHE A 51 -11.45 15.39 -15.08
CA PHE A 51 -10.20 14.91 -14.49
C PHE A 51 -9.44 16.04 -13.78
N GLU A 52 -9.27 17.17 -14.47
CA GLU A 52 -8.51 18.31 -14.02
C GLU A 52 -9.20 19.00 -12.82
N GLY A 53 -10.49 19.24 -12.93
CA GLY A 53 -11.30 19.82 -11.84
C GLY A 53 -11.39 18.90 -10.63
N THR A 54 -11.42 17.57 -10.82
CA THR A 54 -11.41 16.62 -9.70
C THR A 54 -10.08 16.68 -8.93
N LEU A 55 -8.93 16.74 -9.60
CA LEU A 55 -7.63 16.90 -8.93
C LEU A 55 -7.56 18.23 -8.15
N ALA A 56 -8.04 19.31 -8.74
CA ALA A 56 -8.12 20.60 -8.05
C ALA A 56 -9.02 20.49 -6.79
N ARG A 57 -10.16 19.86 -6.91
CA ARG A 57 -11.08 19.66 -5.80
C ARG A 57 -10.50 18.81 -4.67
N VAL A 58 -9.78 17.72 -5.00
CA VAL A 58 -9.05 16.90 -4.02
C VAL A 58 -8.03 17.74 -3.24
N ALA A 59 -7.28 18.59 -3.93
CA ALA A 59 -6.33 19.52 -3.30
C ALA A 59 -7.01 20.58 -2.41
N GLU A 60 -8.15 21.14 -2.84
CA GLU A 60 -8.96 22.10 -2.06
C GLU A 60 -9.50 21.51 -0.77
N ILE A 61 -9.92 20.24 -0.77
CA ILE A 61 -10.35 19.52 0.44
C ILE A 61 -9.22 19.44 1.46
N GLY A 62 -7.95 19.38 0.99
CA GLY A 62 -6.78 19.37 1.84
C GLY A 62 -5.81 18.22 1.59
N TYR A 63 -6.15 17.24 0.77
CA TYR A 63 -5.21 16.17 0.40
C TYR A 63 -3.97 16.74 -0.26
N ARG A 64 -2.81 16.11 0.01
CA ARG A 64 -1.52 16.49 -0.58
C ARG A 64 -0.85 15.38 -1.35
N GLN A 65 -1.39 14.17 -1.22
CA GLN A 65 -0.95 13.00 -1.97
C GLN A 65 -2.15 12.33 -2.64
N VAL A 66 -1.89 11.74 -3.80
CA VAL A 66 -2.87 10.92 -4.52
C VAL A 66 -2.19 9.63 -5.00
N GLU A 67 -2.99 8.58 -5.13
CA GLU A 67 -2.63 7.35 -5.81
C GLU A 67 -3.61 7.12 -6.95
N PHE A 68 -3.10 6.88 -8.15
CA PHE A 68 -3.95 6.62 -9.31
C PHE A 68 -4.49 5.18 -9.27
N SER A 69 -5.69 4.98 -9.83
CA SER A 69 -6.31 3.66 -9.95
C SER A 69 -5.58 2.77 -10.97
N ALA A 70 -5.96 1.49 -11.04
CA ALA A 70 -5.48 0.55 -12.07
C ALA A 70 -5.81 0.98 -13.52
N MET A 71 -6.69 1.97 -13.71
CA MET A 71 -6.98 2.59 -15.01
C MET A 71 -5.96 3.67 -15.40
N GLY A 72 -4.93 3.89 -14.58
CA GLY A 72 -3.89 4.88 -14.82
C GLY A 72 -4.44 6.30 -14.92
N PHE A 73 -3.97 7.04 -15.92
CA PHE A 73 -4.30 8.46 -16.12
C PHE A 73 -5.52 8.70 -17.03
N LEU A 74 -6.34 7.70 -17.26
CA LEU A 74 -7.52 7.76 -18.14
C LEU A 74 -7.18 8.30 -19.56
N GLY A 75 -6.08 7.80 -20.13
CA GLY A 75 -5.62 8.15 -21.47
C GLY A 75 -4.79 9.44 -21.59
N ARG A 76 -4.49 10.10 -20.48
CA ARG A 76 -3.67 11.32 -20.49
C ARG A 76 -2.17 10.95 -20.45
N PRO A 77 -1.31 11.76 -21.13
CA PRO A 77 0.14 11.61 -21.01
C PRO A 77 0.63 11.87 -19.58
N ALA A 78 1.62 11.10 -19.11
CA ALA A 78 2.21 11.29 -17.78
C ALA A 78 2.70 12.72 -17.54
N SER A 79 3.34 13.36 -18.54
CA SER A 79 3.83 14.75 -18.45
C SER A 79 2.71 15.78 -18.22
N HIS A 80 1.53 15.55 -18.80
CA HIS A 80 0.36 16.38 -18.54
C HIS A 80 -0.13 16.23 -17.10
N VAL A 81 -0.25 14.97 -16.63
CA VAL A 81 -0.67 14.67 -15.26
C VAL A 81 0.31 15.23 -14.24
N GLU A 82 1.61 15.10 -14.48
CA GLU A 82 2.64 15.67 -13.63
C GLU A 82 2.53 17.20 -13.52
N SER A 83 2.21 17.89 -14.64
CA SER A 83 1.95 19.33 -14.62
C SER A 83 0.74 19.70 -13.77
N LEU A 84 -0.36 18.92 -13.87
CA LEU A 84 -1.57 19.12 -13.07
C LEU A 84 -1.31 18.89 -11.58
N LEU A 85 -0.55 17.85 -11.24
CA LEU A 85 -0.16 17.58 -9.86
C LEU A 85 0.61 18.75 -9.26
N ARG A 86 1.63 19.27 -9.98
CA ARG A 86 2.39 20.45 -9.55
C ARG A 86 1.51 21.69 -9.37
N GLN A 87 0.62 21.98 -10.33
CA GLN A 87 -0.32 23.10 -10.26
C GLN A 87 -1.20 23.05 -9.02
N ASN A 88 -1.63 21.87 -8.64
CA ASN A 88 -2.49 21.64 -7.47
C ASN A 88 -1.72 21.33 -6.18
N GLN A 89 -0.39 21.38 -6.18
CA GLN A 89 0.46 21.02 -5.03
C GLN A 89 0.17 19.62 -4.50
N LEU A 90 -0.12 18.70 -5.42
CA LEU A 90 -0.32 17.27 -5.15
C LEU A 90 0.95 16.50 -5.51
N ALA A 91 1.24 15.44 -4.77
CA ALA A 91 2.25 14.44 -5.10
C ALA A 91 1.57 13.09 -5.38
N ALA A 92 2.15 12.30 -6.28
CA ALA A 92 1.74 10.91 -6.51
C ALA A 92 2.93 9.98 -6.22
N PRO A 93 3.25 9.72 -4.94
CA PRO A 93 4.47 9.01 -4.55
C PRO A 93 4.47 7.52 -4.88
N VAL A 94 3.29 6.94 -5.09
CA VAL A 94 3.07 5.52 -5.39
C VAL A 94 2.54 5.38 -6.80
N GLY A 95 3.25 4.61 -7.63
CA GLY A 95 2.80 4.20 -8.96
C GLY A 95 1.91 2.95 -8.89
N ARG A 96 1.12 2.75 -9.94
CA ARG A 96 0.27 1.55 -10.07
C ARG A 96 0.67 0.76 -11.30
N ILE A 97 0.72 -0.56 -11.15
CA ILE A 97 0.80 -1.44 -12.32
C ILE A 97 -0.52 -1.33 -13.07
N THR A 98 -0.42 -0.96 -14.34
CA THR A 98 -1.56 -0.87 -15.26
C THR A 98 -1.31 -1.75 -16.47
N PRO A 99 -2.33 -2.42 -17.02
CA PRO A 99 -2.19 -3.06 -18.33
C PRO A 99 -1.79 -2.03 -19.38
N ARG A 100 -0.91 -2.42 -20.31
CA ARG A 100 -0.60 -1.58 -21.47
C ARG A 100 -1.79 -1.57 -22.42
N LEU A 101 -2.59 -0.50 -22.31
CA LEU A 101 -3.81 -0.33 -23.09
C LEU A 101 -3.51 0.34 -24.44
N PRO A 102 -4.25 0.03 -25.53
CA PRO A 102 -4.14 0.73 -26.79
C PRO A 102 -4.62 2.19 -26.68
N ASP A 103 -4.13 3.06 -27.56
CA ASP A 103 -4.40 4.51 -27.50
C ASP A 103 -5.89 4.85 -27.60
N ASP A 104 -6.67 4.05 -28.32
CA ASP A 104 -8.12 4.23 -28.49
C ASP A 104 -8.96 3.59 -27.37
N PHE A 105 -8.34 2.97 -26.36
CA PHE A 105 -9.03 2.19 -25.32
C PHE A 105 -10.19 2.94 -24.68
N PHE A 106 -9.98 4.20 -24.30
CA PHE A 106 -10.99 5.00 -23.61
C PHE A 106 -12.13 5.49 -24.50
N THR A 107 -12.04 5.26 -25.82
CA THR A 107 -13.09 5.54 -26.79
C THR A 107 -13.88 4.29 -27.21
N LEU A 108 -13.42 3.11 -26.77
CA LEU A 108 -14.08 1.85 -27.11
C LEU A 108 -15.44 1.71 -26.40
N PRO A 109 -16.42 1.04 -27.05
CA PRO A 109 -17.62 0.60 -26.35
C PRO A 109 -17.26 -0.27 -25.13
N LEU A 110 -17.99 -0.11 -24.02
CA LEU A 110 -17.68 -0.73 -22.71
C LEU A 110 -17.36 -2.22 -22.80
N LYS A 111 -18.16 -3.00 -23.56
CA LYS A 111 -17.91 -4.45 -23.73
C LYS A 111 -16.56 -4.75 -24.39
N GLN A 112 -16.14 -3.95 -25.37
CA GLN A 112 -14.86 -4.10 -26.05
C GLN A 112 -13.73 -3.66 -25.15
N ALA A 113 -13.86 -2.51 -24.46
CA ALA A 113 -12.89 -2.03 -23.49
C ALA A 113 -12.63 -3.07 -22.38
N MET A 114 -13.67 -3.67 -21.82
CA MET A 114 -13.51 -4.73 -20.81
C MET A 114 -12.81 -5.98 -21.35
N ALA A 115 -13.08 -6.38 -22.60
CA ALA A 115 -12.40 -7.51 -23.21
C ALA A 115 -10.90 -7.22 -23.43
N VAL A 116 -10.57 -6.01 -23.89
CA VAL A 116 -9.17 -5.56 -24.05
C VAL A 116 -8.47 -5.51 -22.69
N TYR A 117 -9.10 -4.89 -21.69
CA TYR A 117 -8.53 -4.78 -20.34
C TYR A 117 -8.21 -6.15 -19.74
N ARG A 118 -9.17 -7.09 -19.81
CA ARG A 118 -8.96 -8.47 -19.32
C ARG A 118 -7.83 -9.17 -20.04
N ARG A 119 -7.76 -9.03 -21.39
CA ARG A 119 -6.69 -9.63 -22.18
C ARG A 119 -5.33 -9.05 -21.82
N GLN A 120 -5.21 -7.72 -21.76
CA GLN A 120 -3.94 -7.06 -21.45
C GLN A 120 -3.51 -7.24 -20.00
N GLY A 121 -4.47 -7.46 -19.08
CA GLY A 121 -4.21 -7.78 -17.69
C GLY A 121 -3.97 -9.28 -17.41
N ALA A 122 -3.97 -10.13 -18.43
CA ALA A 122 -3.71 -11.55 -18.28
C ALA A 122 -2.27 -11.83 -17.78
N LEU A 123 -2.11 -12.91 -17.04
CA LEU A 123 -0.86 -13.27 -16.36
C LEU A 123 0.35 -13.37 -17.30
N GLU A 124 0.12 -13.78 -18.55
CA GLU A 124 1.16 -13.86 -19.59
C GLU A 124 1.79 -12.50 -19.92
N PHE A 125 1.05 -11.38 -19.73
CA PHE A 125 1.54 -10.01 -19.95
C PHE A 125 2.01 -9.32 -18.66
N PHE A 126 1.97 -9.99 -17.53
CA PHE A 126 2.24 -9.37 -16.23
C PHE A 126 3.58 -8.64 -16.18
N LEU A 127 4.68 -9.31 -16.52
CA LEU A 127 6.01 -8.70 -16.47
C LEU A 127 6.21 -7.58 -17.50
N ASP A 128 5.53 -7.64 -18.64
CA ASP A 128 5.56 -6.55 -19.61
C ASP A 128 4.76 -5.34 -19.13
N ASN A 129 3.65 -5.56 -18.42
CA ASN A 129 2.92 -4.50 -17.75
C ASN A 129 3.73 -3.89 -16.59
N VAL A 130 4.51 -4.70 -15.85
CA VAL A 130 5.47 -4.20 -14.84
C VAL A 130 6.50 -3.28 -15.48
N LYS A 131 7.17 -3.69 -16.56
CA LYS A 131 8.16 -2.87 -17.27
C LYS A 131 7.55 -1.56 -17.78
N TYR A 132 6.39 -1.62 -18.42
CA TYR A 132 5.68 -0.43 -18.89
C TYR A 132 5.36 0.54 -17.75
N SER A 133 4.80 0.02 -16.65
CA SER A 133 4.45 0.85 -15.50
C SER A 133 5.68 1.38 -14.74
N LEU A 134 6.79 0.64 -14.77
CA LEU A 134 8.06 1.07 -14.20
C LEU A 134 8.63 2.27 -14.96
N ASP A 135 8.58 2.26 -16.31
CA ASP A 135 9.00 3.40 -17.13
C ASP A 135 8.18 4.66 -16.79
N VAL A 136 6.86 4.51 -16.59
CA VAL A 136 5.98 5.60 -16.14
C VAL A 136 6.35 6.06 -14.72
N ALA A 137 6.55 5.13 -13.79
CA ALA A 137 6.93 5.45 -12.42
C ALA A 137 8.26 6.22 -12.34
N LEU A 138 9.24 5.81 -13.14
CA LEU A 138 10.54 6.50 -13.23
C LEU A 138 10.39 7.92 -13.79
N SER A 139 9.56 8.12 -14.83
CA SER A 139 9.29 9.44 -15.38
C SER A 139 8.61 10.40 -14.39
N MET A 140 7.87 9.84 -13.42
CA MET A 140 7.20 10.58 -12.34
C MET A 140 7.98 10.57 -11.01
N GLU A 141 9.23 10.12 -11.02
CA GLU A 141 10.12 10.04 -9.84
C GLU A 141 9.55 9.18 -8.68
N GLN A 142 8.63 8.26 -8.97
CA GLN A 142 8.02 7.37 -7.99
C GLN A 142 9.02 6.31 -7.51
N LYS A 143 8.99 5.99 -6.23
CA LYS A 143 9.90 5.01 -5.60
C LYS A 143 9.22 3.73 -5.13
N PHE A 144 7.92 3.68 -5.23
CA PHE A 144 7.10 2.51 -4.92
C PHE A 144 6.11 2.28 -6.06
N LEU A 145 6.12 1.08 -6.64
CA LEU A 145 5.26 0.69 -7.76
C LEU A 145 4.40 -0.51 -7.34
N ASN A 146 3.10 -0.31 -7.22
CA ASN A 146 2.20 -1.23 -6.58
C ASN A 146 1.28 -1.96 -7.57
N LEU A 147 1.20 -3.30 -7.47
CA LEU A 147 0.24 -4.14 -8.17
C LEU A 147 -1.10 -4.11 -7.43
N PRO A 148 -2.20 -3.69 -8.08
CA PRO A 148 -3.50 -3.58 -7.42
C PRO A 148 -4.11 -4.92 -7.00
N ALA A 149 -3.92 -5.99 -7.73
CA ALA A 149 -4.40 -7.32 -7.39
C ALA A 149 -3.90 -8.39 -8.38
N PHE A 150 -3.81 -9.63 -7.92
CA PHE A 150 -4.08 -10.82 -8.72
C PHE A 150 -5.52 -11.27 -8.51
N MET A 151 -6.14 -11.88 -9.52
CA MET A 151 -7.53 -12.34 -9.44
C MET A 151 -7.64 -13.62 -8.58
N PRO A 152 -8.81 -13.88 -7.97
CA PRO A 152 -9.01 -15.04 -7.07
C PRO A 152 -8.64 -16.39 -7.67
N ASP A 153 -8.80 -16.57 -8.99
CA ASP A 153 -8.45 -17.82 -9.69
C ASP A 153 -6.96 -18.15 -9.64
N HIS A 154 -6.08 -17.14 -9.49
CA HIS A 154 -4.65 -17.36 -9.28
C HIS A 154 -4.32 -17.98 -7.91
N PHE A 155 -5.23 -17.88 -6.95
CA PHE A 155 -5.11 -18.42 -5.60
C PHE A 155 -5.91 -19.72 -5.39
N ALA A 156 -6.52 -20.27 -6.45
CA ALA A 156 -7.40 -21.45 -6.34
C ALA A 156 -6.66 -22.76 -5.94
N THR A 157 -5.35 -22.80 -6.07
CA THR A 157 -4.49 -23.94 -5.69
C THR A 157 -3.19 -23.46 -5.08
N LEU A 158 -2.53 -24.30 -4.25
CA LEU A 158 -1.21 -24.00 -3.72
C LEU A 158 -0.16 -23.76 -4.82
N ASN A 159 -0.25 -24.46 -5.94
CA ASN A 159 0.62 -24.20 -7.09
C ASN A 159 0.38 -22.81 -7.69
N GLY A 160 -0.86 -22.33 -7.72
CA GLY A 160 -1.21 -20.97 -8.12
C GLY A 160 -0.57 -19.94 -7.18
N VAL A 161 -0.69 -20.14 -5.87
CA VAL A 161 -0.05 -19.27 -4.84
C VAL A 161 1.47 -19.22 -5.04
N LYS A 162 2.12 -20.37 -5.25
CA LYS A 162 3.56 -20.43 -5.55
C LYS A 162 3.93 -19.66 -6.80
N ARG A 163 3.12 -19.78 -7.86
CA ARG A 163 3.34 -19.05 -9.11
C ARG A 163 3.20 -17.52 -8.90
N VAL A 164 2.23 -17.09 -8.10
CA VAL A 164 2.10 -15.66 -7.71
C VAL A 164 3.39 -15.19 -7.02
N VAL A 165 3.90 -15.92 -6.03
CA VAL A 165 5.14 -15.58 -5.32
C VAL A 165 6.34 -15.47 -6.27
N GLU A 166 6.49 -16.39 -7.22
CA GLU A 166 7.54 -16.32 -8.24
C GLU A 166 7.44 -15.01 -9.04
N LEU A 167 6.25 -14.68 -9.52
CA LEU A 167 6.01 -13.46 -10.31
C LEU A 167 6.26 -12.18 -9.50
N LEU A 168 5.85 -12.15 -8.22
CA LEU A 168 6.14 -11.02 -7.34
C LEU A 168 7.66 -10.84 -7.14
N ASN A 169 8.40 -11.93 -6.97
CA ASN A 169 9.85 -11.88 -6.85
C ASN A 169 10.51 -11.42 -8.15
N GLU A 170 10.07 -11.93 -9.32
CA GLU A 170 10.57 -11.49 -10.62
C GLU A 170 10.32 -9.97 -10.85
N ALA A 171 9.11 -9.49 -10.51
CA ALA A 171 8.77 -8.07 -10.57
C ALA A 171 9.61 -7.23 -9.60
N GLY A 172 9.80 -7.73 -8.37
CA GLY A 172 10.66 -7.10 -7.37
C GLY A 172 12.10 -6.95 -7.85
N GLU A 173 12.66 -7.99 -8.51
CA GLU A 173 14.01 -7.91 -9.11
C GLU A 173 14.09 -6.88 -10.24
N LEU A 174 13.06 -6.78 -11.09
CA LEU A 174 13.01 -5.79 -12.16
C LEU A 174 13.00 -4.36 -11.60
N CYS A 175 12.11 -4.09 -10.64
CA CYS A 175 11.95 -2.76 -10.04
C CYS A 175 13.19 -2.35 -9.22
N ALA A 176 13.78 -3.29 -8.47
CA ALA A 176 14.95 -3.02 -7.63
C ALA A 176 16.18 -2.58 -8.43
N LYS A 177 16.36 -3.03 -9.68
CA LYS A 177 17.45 -2.59 -10.57
C LYS A 177 17.40 -1.09 -10.86
N GLU A 178 16.20 -0.52 -10.84
CA GLU A 178 15.94 0.90 -11.09
C GLU A 178 15.74 1.68 -9.77
N GLY A 179 15.98 1.05 -8.61
CA GLY A 179 15.82 1.69 -7.30
C GLY A 179 14.37 1.97 -6.92
N VAL A 180 13.43 1.20 -7.46
CA VAL A 180 12.00 1.23 -7.15
C VAL A 180 11.64 -0.01 -6.34
N LEU A 181 10.89 0.16 -5.25
CA LEU A 181 10.31 -0.94 -4.49
C LEU A 181 9.04 -1.42 -5.22
N PHE A 182 8.96 -2.71 -5.51
CA PHE A 182 7.74 -3.32 -6.00
C PHE A 182 6.79 -3.64 -4.85
N GLY A 183 5.48 -3.48 -5.03
CA GLY A 183 4.48 -3.77 -4.02
C GLY A 183 3.27 -4.56 -4.53
N TYR A 184 2.58 -5.19 -3.58
CA TYR A 184 1.33 -5.90 -3.79
C TYR A 184 0.26 -5.37 -2.85
N HIS A 185 -0.95 -5.15 -3.36
CA HIS A 185 -2.12 -4.76 -2.58
C HIS A 185 -3.05 -5.96 -2.37
N ASN A 186 -3.44 -6.20 -1.13
CA ASN A 186 -4.30 -7.33 -0.76
C ASN A 186 -5.79 -7.02 -0.88
N HIS A 187 -6.55 -8.10 -1.07
CA HIS A 187 -7.99 -8.16 -0.87
C HIS A 187 -8.33 -9.23 0.19
N ASP A 188 -9.59 -9.64 0.29
CA ASP A 188 -10.03 -10.64 1.25
C ASP A 188 -9.74 -12.08 0.81
N TRP A 189 -9.70 -12.35 -0.50
CA TRP A 189 -9.51 -13.71 -1.02
C TRP A 189 -8.12 -14.30 -0.77
N GLU A 190 -7.08 -13.49 -0.58
CA GLU A 190 -5.74 -13.97 -0.23
C GLU A 190 -5.67 -14.53 1.21
N PHE A 191 -6.69 -14.24 2.04
CA PHE A 191 -6.76 -14.75 3.41
C PHE A 191 -7.53 -16.08 3.52
N ALA A 192 -8.22 -16.52 2.47
CA ALA A 192 -8.89 -17.79 2.43
C ALA A 192 -7.88 -18.93 2.31
N GLU A 193 -7.94 -19.92 3.21
CA GLU A 193 -7.03 -21.07 3.16
C GLU A 193 -7.22 -21.91 1.88
N VAL A 194 -6.10 -22.27 1.27
CA VAL A 194 -6.01 -23.12 0.09
C VAL A 194 -5.06 -24.28 0.38
N GLU A 195 -5.56 -25.52 0.36
CA GLU A 195 -4.78 -26.72 0.66
C GLU A 195 -4.03 -26.63 2.02
N GLY A 196 -4.67 -25.99 3.03
CA GLY A 196 -4.10 -25.81 4.37
C GLY A 196 -3.07 -24.67 4.50
N VAL A 197 -2.97 -23.81 3.49
CA VAL A 197 -2.06 -22.65 3.47
C VAL A 197 -2.87 -21.37 3.35
N ASN A 198 -2.58 -20.35 4.17
CA ASN A 198 -3.07 -19.00 3.96
C ASN A 198 -2.20 -18.30 2.89
N PRO A 199 -2.74 -17.94 1.72
CA PRO A 199 -1.97 -17.37 0.62
C PRO A 199 -1.24 -16.08 1.00
N PHE A 200 -1.89 -15.18 1.76
CA PHE A 200 -1.27 -13.91 2.14
C PHE A 200 -0.05 -14.08 3.03
N GLU A 201 -0.16 -14.93 4.05
CA GLU A 201 0.98 -15.30 4.92
C GLU A 201 2.10 -15.96 4.10
N TYR A 202 1.74 -16.89 3.21
CA TYR A 202 2.72 -17.56 2.34
C TYR A 202 3.46 -16.56 1.44
N MET A 203 2.75 -15.58 0.87
CA MET A 203 3.36 -14.52 0.05
C MET A 203 4.31 -13.66 0.88
N LEU A 204 3.92 -13.23 2.09
CA LEU A 204 4.77 -12.44 3.00
C LEU A 204 6.05 -13.18 3.39
N GLU A 205 5.97 -14.49 3.62
CA GLU A 205 7.12 -15.32 4.03
C GLU A 205 8.08 -15.67 2.87
N ASN A 206 7.55 -15.79 1.63
CA ASN A 206 8.31 -16.33 0.50
C ASN A 206 8.68 -15.27 -0.56
N THR A 207 8.33 -13.98 -0.35
CA THR A 207 8.81 -12.90 -1.20
C THR A 207 10.02 -12.18 -0.62
N GLN A 208 10.89 -11.69 -1.49
CA GLN A 208 12.19 -11.10 -1.13
C GLN A 208 12.00 -9.77 -0.39
N THR A 209 12.33 -9.77 0.91
CA THR A 209 12.32 -8.54 1.72
C THR A 209 13.26 -7.49 1.13
N GLY A 210 12.78 -6.23 1.07
CA GLY A 210 13.52 -5.12 0.47
C GLY A 210 13.38 -4.98 -1.05
N LYS A 211 12.79 -5.97 -1.74
CA LYS A 211 12.42 -5.87 -3.15
C LYS A 211 10.91 -5.93 -3.38
N VAL A 212 10.21 -6.70 -2.53
CA VAL A 212 8.75 -6.81 -2.53
C VAL A 212 8.22 -6.28 -1.20
N GLY A 213 7.46 -5.22 -1.24
CA GLY A 213 6.66 -4.69 -0.14
C GLY A 213 5.18 -5.00 -0.33
N TYR A 214 4.37 -4.59 0.63
CA TYR A 214 2.91 -4.75 0.54
C TYR A 214 2.22 -3.43 0.86
N GLN A 215 1.18 -3.11 0.13
CA GLN A 215 0.22 -2.08 0.50
C GLN A 215 -0.92 -2.78 1.24
N LEU A 216 -0.95 -2.66 2.57
CA LEU A 216 -1.96 -3.33 3.38
C LEU A 216 -3.27 -2.55 3.32
N ASP A 217 -4.31 -3.16 2.77
CA ASP A 217 -5.67 -2.65 2.89
C ASP A 217 -6.33 -3.22 4.13
N VAL A 218 -6.59 -2.35 5.10
CA VAL A 218 -7.09 -2.75 6.42
C VAL A 218 -8.55 -3.19 6.41
N TYR A 219 -9.36 -2.71 5.45
CA TYR A 219 -10.73 -3.16 5.25
C TYR A 219 -10.77 -4.63 4.82
N TRP A 220 -9.97 -5.00 3.82
CA TRP A 220 -9.97 -6.36 3.30
C TRP A 220 -9.45 -7.37 4.32
N VAL A 221 -8.49 -6.97 5.16
CA VAL A 221 -8.08 -7.79 6.31
C VAL A 221 -9.24 -8.01 7.27
N ALA A 222 -9.96 -6.93 7.65
CA ALA A 222 -11.13 -7.01 8.53
C ALA A 222 -12.28 -7.82 7.90
N LYS A 223 -12.54 -7.63 6.59
CA LYS A 223 -13.52 -8.37 5.82
C LYS A 223 -13.28 -9.87 5.81
N ALA A 224 -12.00 -10.27 5.78
CA ALA A 224 -11.59 -11.66 5.91
C ALA A 224 -11.63 -12.19 7.37
N GLY A 225 -12.06 -11.37 8.34
CA GLY A 225 -12.10 -11.73 9.76
C GLY A 225 -10.75 -11.63 10.48
N GLY A 226 -9.74 -11.02 9.86
CA GLY A 226 -8.41 -10.82 10.41
C GLY A 226 -8.25 -9.49 11.15
N SER A 227 -7.04 -9.28 11.69
CA SER A 227 -6.61 -8.05 12.37
C SER A 227 -5.40 -7.45 11.65
N ALA A 228 -5.55 -6.23 11.13
CA ALA A 228 -4.42 -5.52 10.51
C ALA A 228 -3.27 -5.28 11.50
N LEU A 229 -3.58 -5.06 12.79
CA LEU A 229 -2.57 -4.91 13.83
C LEU A 229 -1.75 -6.19 14.02
N ASP A 230 -2.40 -7.35 14.01
CA ASP A 230 -1.71 -8.64 14.14
C ASP A 230 -0.85 -8.97 12.93
N VAL A 231 -1.36 -8.69 11.72
CA VAL A 231 -0.61 -8.85 10.47
C VAL A 231 0.65 -7.96 10.48
N MET A 232 0.50 -6.68 10.83
CA MET A 232 1.62 -5.75 10.94
C MET A 232 2.63 -6.16 12.02
N ALA A 233 2.17 -6.69 13.16
CA ALA A 233 3.07 -7.15 14.23
C ALA A 233 3.89 -8.37 13.83
N ARG A 234 3.29 -9.33 13.10
CA ARG A 234 4.00 -10.54 12.63
C ARG A 234 4.99 -10.23 11.52
N HIS A 235 4.69 -9.28 10.65
CA HIS A 235 5.47 -8.97 9.44
C HIS A 235 5.95 -7.51 9.42
N ALA A 236 6.49 -7.05 10.56
CA ALA A 236 6.96 -5.67 10.69
C ALA A 236 7.96 -5.27 9.58
N GLY A 237 7.78 -4.06 9.03
CA GLY A 237 8.61 -3.51 7.96
C GLY A 237 8.27 -4.01 6.55
N ARG A 238 7.23 -4.86 6.40
CA ARG A 238 6.78 -5.31 5.07
C ARG A 238 5.76 -4.37 4.42
N PHE A 239 5.23 -3.38 5.16
CA PHE A 239 4.12 -2.51 4.73
C PHE A 239 4.54 -1.04 4.55
N PRO A 240 5.23 -0.68 3.45
CA PRO A 240 5.59 0.71 3.15
C PRO A 240 4.38 1.60 2.88
N SER A 241 3.24 1.04 2.55
CA SER A 241 1.99 1.75 2.28
C SER A 241 0.79 1.04 2.89
N LEU A 242 -0.24 1.80 3.27
CA LEU A 242 -1.55 1.28 3.68
C LEU A 242 -2.67 1.97 2.91
N HIS A 243 -3.74 1.22 2.64
CA HIS A 243 -5.05 1.80 2.38
C HIS A 243 -5.84 1.87 3.67
N LEU A 244 -6.21 3.11 4.03
CA LEU A 244 -7.15 3.42 5.10
C LEU A 244 -8.55 3.35 4.49
N LYS A 245 -9.21 2.21 4.66
CA LYS A 245 -10.52 1.88 4.12
C LYS A 245 -11.32 1.26 5.23
N ASP A 246 -12.54 1.77 5.48
CA ASP A 246 -13.31 1.44 6.67
C ASP A 246 -14.43 0.45 6.36
N ILE A 247 -14.82 -0.31 7.38
CA ILE A 247 -15.86 -1.34 7.33
C ILE A 247 -16.96 -0.99 8.33
N ASP A 248 -18.22 -1.08 7.90
CA ASP A 248 -19.35 -0.92 8.81
C ASP A 248 -19.76 -2.23 9.50
N SER A 249 -20.70 -2.18 10.41
CA SER A 249 -21.20 -3.34 11.17
C SER A 249 -21.90 -4.41 10.30
N SER A 250 -22.25 -4.09 9.06
CA SER A 250 -22.80 -5.04 8.08
C SER A 250 -21.70 -5.70 7.24
N GLY A 251 -20.45 -5.24 7.36
CA GLY A 251 -19.33 -5.68 6.56
C GLY A 251 -19.25 -4.99 5.19
N ASP A 252 -19.91 -3.86 5.00
CA ASP A 252 -19.85 -3.05 3.79
C ASP A 252 -18.91 -1.85 3.98
N PHE A 253 -18.64 -1.11 2.89
CA PHE A 253 -17.74 0.04 2.89
C PHE A 253 -18.30 1.23 3.66
N ALA A 254 -17.51 1.79 4.56
CA ALA A 254 -17.79 3.05 5.24
C ALA A 254 -16.78 4.14 4.84
N ASP A 255 -17.14 5.42 5.05
CA ASP A 255 -16.15 6.50 5.03
C ASP A 255 -15.19 6.34 6.19
N VAL A 256 -13.91 6.65 5.99
CA VAL A 256 -12.88 6.50 7.03
C VAL A 256 -13.26 7.24 8.32
N GLY A 257 -13.29 6.50 9.43
CA GLY A 257 -13.69 6.99 10.75
C GLY A 257 -15.19 6.97 11.02
N TYR A 258 -15.97 6.37 10.13
CA TYR A 258 -17.43 6.20 10.30
C TYR A 258 -17.84 4.72 10.31
N GLY A 259 -16.87 3.82 10.30
CA GLY A 259 -17.04 2.38 10.47
C GLY A 259 -16.49 1.89 11.81
N GLU A 260 -15.94 0.67 11.83
CA GLU A 260 -15.53 -0.04 13.04
C GLU A 260 -14.00 -0.14 13.21
N ILE A 261 -13.18 0.29 12.23
CA ILE A 261 -11.72 0.19 12.31
C ILE A 261 -11.15 1.25 13.25
N ASP A 262 -10.34 0.83 14.21
CA ASP A 262 -9.58 1.72 15.11
C ASP A 262 -8.37 2.33 14.37
N PHE A 263 -8.61 3.37 13.56
CA PHE A 263 -7.56 4.05 12.81
C PHE A 263 -6.46 4.67 13.68
N PRO A 264 -6.73 5.25 14.87
CA PRO A 264 -5.65 5.69 15.76
C PRO A 264 -4.64 4.60 16.07
N SER A 265 -5.09 3.39 16.39
CA SER A 265 -4.20 2.24 16.66
C SER A 265 -3.52 1.72 15.39
N VAL A 266 -4.23 1.63 14.28
CA VAL A 266 -3.68 1.21 12.98
C VAL A 266 -2.58 2.16 12.52
N VAL A 267 -2.84 3.47 12.51
CA VAL A 267 -1.87 4.49 12.08
C VAL A 267 -0.65 4.51 12.99
N ARG A 268 -0.84 4.41 14.31
CA ARG A 268 0.28 4.32 15.26
C ARG A 268 1.17 3.11 14.96
N ALA A 269 0.58 1.94 14.76
CA ALA A 269 1.31 0.71 14.45
C ALA A 269 2.03 0.81 13.09
N ALA A 270 1.36 1.33 12.07
CA ALA A 270 1.92 1.53 10.74
C ALA A 270 3.15 2.44 10.76
N LEU A 271 3.04 3.61 11.38
CA LEU A 271 4.15 4.57 11.47
C LEU A 271 5.32 4.04 12.31
N ALA A 272 5.03 3.28 13.38
CA ALA A 272 6.05 2.68 14.23
C ALA A 272 6.93 1.66 13.48
N GLN A 273 6.42 1.00 12.46
CA GLN A 273 7.16 0.06 11.62
C GLN A 273 7.77 0.67 10.35
N GLY A 274 7.58 1.99 10.12
CA GLY A 274 8.18 2.72 9.00
C GLY A 274 7.30 2.83 7.76
N THR A 275 5.98 2.64 7.87
CA THR A 275 5.03 2.94 6.78
C THR A 275 5.17 4.41 6.37
N GLN A 276 5.30 4.65 5.07
CA GLN A 276 5.57 5.97 4.49
C GLN A 276 4.33 6.60 3.86
N HIS A 277 3.41 5.78 3.35
CA HIS A 277 2.27 6.24 2.57
C HIS A 277 0.97 5.67 3.13
N LEU A 278 0.01 6.56 3.40
CA LEU A 278 -1.32 6.23 3.88
C LEU A 278 -2.32 6.86 2.92
N PHE A 279 -3.20 6.07 2.32
CA PHE A 279 -4.21 6.57 1.37
C PHE A 279 -5.61 6.22 1.85
N VAL A 280 -6.48 7.21 1.89
CA VAL A 280 -7.92 7.00 2.03
C VAL A 280 -8.44 6.29 0.79
N GLU A 281 -9.23 5.26 0.98
CA GLU A 281 -9.99 4.64 -0.10
C GLU A 281 -11.40 4.25 0.38
N ARG A 282 -12.37 4.36 -0.52
CA ARG A 282 -13.68 3.75 -0.39
C ARG A 282 -14.18 3.32 -1.77
N ASP A 283 -14.56 2.05 -1.91
CA ASP A 283 -15.15 1.59 -3.16
C ASP A 283 -16.59 2.06 -3.30
N ASN A 284 -16.94 2.50 -4.51
CA ASN A 284 -18.30 2.84 -4.92
C ASN A 284 -19.10 3.71 -3.92
N PRO A 285 -18.54 4.82 -3.40
CA PRO A 285 -19.28 5.66 -2.48
C PRO A 285 -20.54 6.23 -3.15
N PRO A 286 -21.68 6.33 -2.43
CA PRO A 286 -22.91 6.91 -2.99
C PRO A 286 -22.74 8.36 -3.45
N ASP A 287 -21.92 9.12 -2.76
CA ASP A 287 -21.47 10.47 -3.09
C ASP A 287 -19.96 10.56 -2.89
N PRO A 288 -19.18 10.45 -3.99
CA PRO A 288 -17.71 10.45 -3.90
C PRO A 288 -17.12 11.71 -3.25
N GLU A 289 -17.64 12.89 -3.55
CA GLU A 289 -17.10 14.15 -3.00
C GLU A 289 -17.39 14.27 -1.50
N SER A 290 -18.59 13.94 -1.07
CA SER A 290 -18.94 13.89 0.35
C SER A 290 -18.09 12.88 1.09
N SER A 291 -17.90 11.69 0.52
CA SER A 291 -17.11 10.61 1.12
C SER A 291 -15.67 11.03 1.40
N ILE A 292 -14.96 11.58 0.40
CA ILE A 292 -13.57 12.01 0.58
C ILE A 292 -13.44 13.20 1.53
N THR A 293 -14.44 14.11 1.53
CA THR A 293 -14.46 15.27 2.46
C THR A 293 -14.63 14.82 3.90
N ARG A 294 -15.53 13.86 4.16
CA ARG A 294 -15.75 13.31 5.51
C ARG A 294 -14.55 12.55 6.02
N SER A 295 -13.98 11.68 5.20
CA SER A 295 -12.78 10.90 5.52
C SER A 295 -11.58 11.80 5.82
N PHE A 296 -11.39 12.85 5.02
CA PHE A 296 -10.37 13.87 5.28
C PHE A 296 -10.59 14.56 6.63
N GLY A 297 -11.82 15.03 6.88
CA GLY A 297 -12.15 15.76 8.10
C GLY A 297 -12.01 14.93 9.38
N TYR A 298 -12.15 13.61 9.31
CA TYR A 298 -11.85 12.69 10.40
C TYR A 298 -10.34 12.59 10.64
N LEU A 299 -9.56 12.25 9.61
CA LEU A 299 -8.10 12.04 9.75
C LEU A 299 -7.35 13.32 10.12
N ASP A 300 -7.76 14.49 9.61
CA ASP A 300 -7.17 15.79 9.95
C ASP A 300 -7.30 16.14 11.44
N LYS A 301 -8.37 15.67 12.09
CA LYS A 301 -8.63 15.87 13.53
C LYS A 301 -8.14 14.72 14.39
N MET A 302 -7.86 13.58 13.80
CA MET A 302 -7.45 12.37 14.51
C MET A 302 -6.13 12.59 15.25
N THR A 303 -6.08 12.12 16.50
CA THR A 303 -4.85 12.04 17.31
C THR A 303 -4.58 10.59 17.69
N PHE A 304 -3.31 10.20 17.80
CA PHE A 304 -2.88 8.82 18.12
C PHE A 304 -1.59 8.79 18.94
#